data_5b50d05edc0ffacb90fe11708d3a03e1
#
_entry.id   5b50d05edc0ffacb90fe11708d3a03e1
#
_cell.length_a   1.000
_cell.length_b   1.000
_cell.length_c   1.000
_cell.angle_alpha   90.00
_cell.angle_beta   90.00
_cell.angle_gamma   90.00
#
_symmetry.space_group_name_H-M   'P 1'
#
loop_
_entity.id
_entity.type
_entity.pdbx_description
1 polymer ?
#
loop_
_entity_poly.entity_id
_entity_poly.type
_entity_poly.pdbx_seq_one_letter_code
_entity_poly.pdbx_strand_id
1 'polypeptide(L)'
;MRQNFFIYTKASQKKKAKKSEKFFYAWYLDPETGERTARTRRSIDELNVLIGNQPEHIKNRDRAVIIAQKALEVGVALSFKRGKKVNVQREESQQKAIFFNQWVRDFWTYEKSTYVKRKTIEGKPPTRSHCSNQLRAFNSHCAPLIDDSLTLESFTVGKMEEIKVDMFDKGLSSSTINKAINCIRKPLSEAYRMGYIKENIADRLLSVSGDESTKGILSQEEENALLRHLKDTTTPDTYDRWKYLFVALSHYTGMRLGEIQALTPSMFEIVDEETTIITVSRAWSDEDKIKGTKNGKTRFTTAPTPLCKEILEYSNWNPEGLIFASLVKPSVPINKTTVGEVFREALHAIGIDEEERKNRNITFHSIRHYFNTYLVNSGLDREEVRRVTGHSSDSMTERYLHETREHLLKQSKARSEAIPYAG
;
A
#
# COMPACT_ATOMS: atom_id res chain seq x y z
N MET A 1 38.75 10.75 -4.53
CA MET A 1 39.42 9.44 -4.73
C MET A 1 39.89 9.36 -6.18
N ARG A 2 41.18 9.05 -6.44
CA ARG A 2 41.65 8.85 -7.81
C ARG A 2 40.99 7.59 -8.37
N GLN A 3 40.32 7.69 -9.52
CA GLN A 3 39.76 6.52 -10.20
C GLN A 3 40.92 5.57 -10.61
N ASN A 4 40.87 4.33 -10.13
CA ASN A 4 41.88 3.31 -10.42
C ASN A 4 41.67 2.63 -11.77
N PHE A 5 40.78 3.14 -12.62
CA PHE A 5 40.54 2.65 -13.98
C PHE A 5 40.04 3.77 -14.91
N PHE A 6 40.10 3.51 -16.23
CA PHE A 6 39.63 4.42 -17.28
C PHE A 6 38.77 3.67 -18.29
N ILE A 7 37.64 4.24 -18.67
CA ILE A 7 36.77 3.70 -19.70
C ILE A 7 37.02 4.40 -21.02
N TYR A 8 37.19 3.62 -22.08
CA TYR A 8 37.30 4.12 -23.43
C TYR A 8 36.55 3.23 -24.42
N THR A 9 36.28 3.72 -25.63
CA THR A 9 35.59 3.00 -26.69
C THR A 9 36.55 2.60 -27.80
N LYS A 10 36.35 1.41 -28.37
CA LYS A 10 37.08 0.94 -29.56
C LYS A 10 36.05 0.39 -30.56
N ALA A 11 36.25 0.72 -31.85
CA ALA A 11 35.47 0.13 -32.93
C ALA A 11 35.73 -1.38 -33.01
N SER A 12 34.68 -2.15 -33.33
CA SER A 12 34.81 -3.59 -33.49
C SER A 12 35.79 -3.95 -34.59
N GLN A 13 36.73 -4.85 -34.29
CA GLN A 13 37.61 -5.47 -35.26
C GLN A 13 37.08 -6.81 -35.79
N LYS A 14 35.88 -7.26 -35.35
CA LYS A 14 35.26 -8.50 -35.82
C LYS A 14 34.68 -8.31 -37.22
N LYS A 15 35.06 -9.19 -38.16
CA LYS A 15 34.63 -9.17 -39.59
C LYS A 15 33.14 -9.21 -39.86
N LYS A 16 32.32 -9.44 -38.84
CA LYS A 16 30.83 -9.52 -38.92
C LYS A 16 30.10 -8.39 -38.18
N ALA A 17 30.78 -7.47 -37.52
CA ALA A 17 30.11 -6.38 -36.82
C ALA A 17 29.85 -5.19 -37.77
N LYS A 18 28.67 -4.54 -37.67
CA LYS A 18 28.39 -3.30 -38.41
C LYS A 18 29.46 -2.27 -38.08
N LYS A 19 30.01 -1.56 -39.07
CA LYS A 19 31.11 -0.58 -38.97
C LYS A 19 30.91 0.53 -37.90
N SER A 20 29.73 0.65 -37.32
CA SER A 20 29.35 1.65 -36.33
C SER A 20 29.28 1.16 -34.87
N GLU A 21 29.49 -0.14 -34.62
CA GLU A 21 29.40 -0.66 -33.25
C GLU A 21 30.68 -0.32 -32.47
N LYS A 22 30.51 0.42 -31.37
CA LYS A 22 31.59 0.78 -30.44
C LYS A 22 31.46 -0.10 -29.19
N PHE A 23 32.56 -0.70 -28.79
CA PHE A 23 32.68 -1.50 -27.57
C PHE A 23 33.39 -0.71 -26.49
N PHE A 24 32.92 -0.81 -25.24
CA PHE A 24 33.58 -0.23 -24.08
C PHE A 24 34.62 -1.17 -23.52
N TYR A 25 35.74 -0.60 -23.10
CA TYR A 25 36.83 -1.28 -22.44
C TYR A 25 37.21 -0.50 -21.17
N ALA A 26 37.53 -1.23 -20.11
CA ALA A 26 38.20 -0.69 -18.93
C ALA A 26 39.68 -0.94 -18.97
N TRP A 27 40.45 0.05 -18.57
CA TRP A 27 41.90 -0.04 -18.40
C TRP A 27 42.22 0.23 -16.95
N TYR A 28 42.65 -0.79 -16.24
CA TYR A 28 42.98 -0.69 -14.81
C TYR A 28 44.46 -0.32 -14.63
N LEU A 29 44.77 0.27 -13.48
CA LEU A 29 46.15 0.46 -13.05
C LEU A 29 46.67 -0.85 -12.43
N ASP A 30 47.86 -1.23 -12.77
CA ASP A 30 48.53 -2.34 -12.12
C ASP A 30 48.82 -1.95 -10.66
N PRO A 31 48.41 -2.73 -9.66
CA PRO A 31 48.60 -2.36 -8.26
C PRO A 31 50.06 -2.35 -7.82
N GLU A 32 50.95 -3.08 -8.50
CA GLU A 32 52.39 -3.16 -8.15
C GLU A 32 53.20 -2.07 -8.83
N THR A 33 52.91 -1.75 -10.10
CA THR A 33 53.71 -0.81 -10.89
C THR A 33 53.04 0.57 -11.05
N GLY A 34 51.71 0.68 -10.79
CA GLY A 34 50.93 1.89 -11.03
C GLY A 34 50.75 2.22 -12.52
N GLU A 35 51.17 1.34 -13.46
CA GLU A 35 51.15 1.56 -14.90
C GLU A 35 49.96 0.88 -15.59
N ARG A 36 49.62 1.37 -16.78
CA ARG A 36 48.62 0.79 -17.66
C ARG A 36 49.30 -0.07 -18.71
N THR A 37 49.07 -1.35 -18.65
CA THR A 37 49.64 -2.28 -19.62
C THR A 37 48.56 -2.97 -20.43
N ALA A 38 48.88 -3.59 -21.55
CA ALA A 38 47.92 -4.42 -22.32
C ALA A 38 47.37 -5.57 -21.48
N ARG A 39 48.03 -5.97 -20.39
CA ARG A 39 47.60 -7.01 -19.46
C ARG A 39 46.47 -6.55 -18.52
N THR A 40 46.36 -5.25 -18.31
CA THR A 40 45.31 -4.65 -17.41
C THR A 40 44.10 -4.15 -18.15
N ARG A 41 44.00 -4.39 -19.47
CA ARG A 41 42.84 -4.02 -20.30
C ARG A 41 41.81 -5.11 -20.32
N ARG A 42 40.51 -4.75 -20.11
CA ARG A 42 39.38 -5.67 -20.13
C ARG A 42 38.21 -5.14 -20.97
N SER A 43 37.50 -6.03 -21.67
CA SER A 43 36.20 -5.73 -22.29
C SER A 43 35.12 -5.58 -21.21
N ILE A 44 34.31 -4.56 -21.31
CA ILE A 44 33.18 -4.37 -20.37
C ILE A 44 32.16 -5.47 -20.51
N ASP A 45 31.90 -5.97 -21.72
CA ASP A 45 30.97 -7.07 -21.95
C ASP A 45 31.45 -8.37 -21.28
N GLU A 46 32.78 -8.64 -21.32
CA GLU A 46 33.40 -9.76 -20.60
C GLU A 46 33.33 -9.57 -19.08
N LEU A 47 33.60 -8.36 -18.59
CA LEU A 47 33.52 -8.05 -17.17
C LEU A 47 32.08 -8.17 -16.66
N ASN A 48 31.11 -7.80 -17.47
CA ASN A 48 29.67 -7.94 -17.13
C ASN A 48 29.32 -9.40 -16.83
N VAL A 49 29.79 -10.33 -17.64
CA VAL A 49 29.62 -11.77 -17.41
C VAL A 49 30.40 -12.25 -16.17
N LEU A 50 31.62 -11.81 -16.00
CA LEU A 50 32.48 -12.21 -14.89
C LEU A 50 31.94 -11.77 -13.51
N ILE A 51 31.21 -10.68 -13.45
CA ILE A 51 30.52 -10.24 -12.21
C ILE A 51 29.14 -10.89 -12.02
N GLY A 52 28.79 -11.89 -12.84
CA GLY A 52 27.61 -12.71 -12.69
C GLY A 52 26.33 -12.24 -13.43
N ASN A 53 26.46 -11.28 -14.32
CA ASN A 53 25.30 -10.84 -15.14
C ASN A 53 25.16 -11.69 -16.42
N GLN A 54 23.98 -11.63 -17.05
CA GLN A 54 23.74 -12.26 -18.35
C GLN A 54 24.62 -11.60 -19.44
N PRO A 55 25.07 -12.37 -20.48
CA PRO A 55 25.80 -11.82 -21.60
C PRO A 55 24.98 -10.73 -22.31
N GLU A 56 25.52 -9.52 -22.36
CA GLU A 56 24.87 -8.36 -22.97
C GLU A 56 25.94 -7.41 -23.55
N HIS A 57 25.61 -6.80 -24.68
CA HIS A 57 26.47 -5.73 -25.23
C HIS A 57 26.14 -4.37 -24.56
N ILE A 58 27.10 -3.85 -23.79
CA ILE A 58 26.94 -2.63 -23.03
C ILE A 58 27.17 -1.40 -23.92
N LYS A 59 26.09 -0.64 -24.16
CA LYS A 59 26.08 0.56 -25.02
C LYS A 59 26.13 1.88 -24.24
N ASN A 60 25.92 1.84 -22.94
CA ASN A 60 25.86 3.01 -22.07
C ASN A 60 27.16 3.14 -21.28
N ARG A 61 27.76 4.35 -21.30
CA ARG A 61 29.02 4.62 -20.62
C ARG A 61 28.92 4.57 -19.11
N ASP A 62 27.83 5.07 -18.52
CA ASP A 62 27.67 5.09 -17.06
C ASP A 62 27.53 3.66 -16.54
N ARG A 63 26.80 2.82 -17.27
CA ARG A 63 26.71 1.38 -16.97
C ARG A 63 28.08 0.68 -17.11
N ALA A 64 28.89 1.06 -18.09
CA ALA A 64 30.23 0.53 -18.25
C ALA A 64 31.12 0.92 -17.07
N VAL A 65 31.03 2.12 -16.54
CA VAL A 65 31.73 2.57 -15.32
C VAL A 65 31.34 1.74 -14.11
N ILE A 66 30.04 1.51 -13.91
CA ILE A 66 29.49 0.71 -12.78
C ILE A 66 30.03 -0.74 -12.85
N ILE A 67 30.03 -1.35 -14.04
CA ILE A 67 30.55 -2.70 -14.25
C ILE A 67 32.05 -2.76 -13.96
N ALA A 68 32.82 -1.80 -14.45
CA ALA A 68 34.24 -1.74 -14.22
C ALA A 68 34.60 -1.56 -12.74
N GLN A 69 33.87 -0.71 -12.03
CA GLN A 69 34.05 -0.50 -10.60
C GLN A 69 33.73 -1.79 -9.82
N LYS A 70 32.59 -2.42 -10.11
CA LYS A 70 32.20 -3.67 -9.46
C LYS A 70 33.18 -4.81 -9.74
N ALA A 71 33.73 -4.90 -10.96
CA ALA A 71 34.71 -5.90 -11.31
C ALA A 71 36.05 -5.71 -10.54
N LEU A 72 36.39 -4.48 -10.20
CA LEU A 72 37.52 -4.17 -9.33
C LEU A 72 37.26 -4.59 -7.88
N GLU A 73 36.10 -4.26 -7.36
CA GLU A 73 35.67 -4.57 -5.98
C GLU A 73 35.60 -6.08 -5.71
N VAL A 74 35.13 -6.87 -6.68
CA VAL A 74 35.06 -8.33 -6.57
C VAL A 74 36.37 -9.04 -7.01
N GLY A 75 37.45 -8.29 -7.33
CA GLY A 75 38.77 -8.82 -7.64
C GLY A 75 38.93 -9.50 -9.01
N VAL A 76 37.91 -9.49 -9.89
CA VAL A 76 38.00 -10.14 -11.21
C VAL A 76 38.65 -9.27 -12.28
N ALA A 77 38.82 -7.97 -12.04
CA ALA A 77 39.40 -7.03 -13.00
C ALA A 77 40.83 -7.36 -13.39
N LEU A 78 41.64 -7.86 -12.47
CA LEU A 78 43.06 -8.09 -12.61
C LEU A 78 43.50 -9.58 -12.59
N SER A 79 42.54 -10.50 -12.34
CA SER A 79 42.84 -11.93 -12.13
C SER A 79 43.05 -12.77 -13.39
N PHE A 80 43.03 -12.19 -14.58
CA PHE A 80 43.05 -12.94 -15.85
C PHE A 80 44.43 -13.19 -16.37
N LYS A 81 44.97 -14.42 -16.27
CA LYS A 81 46.09 -14.92 -17.10
C LYS A 81 45.49 -15.51 -18.41
N ARG A 82 45.92 -15.01 -19.58
CA ARG A 82 45.55 -15.53 -20.91
C ARG A 82 45.75 -17.05 -20.95
N GLY A 83 44.71 -17.80 -21.19
CA GLY A 83 44.81 -19.22 -21.56
C GLY A 83 44.40 -20.26 -20.51
N LYS A 84 44.07 -19.90 -19.29
CA LYS A 84 43.38 -20.84 -18.37
C LYS A 84 41.96 -20.37 -18.17
N LYS A 85 40.98 -21.24 -18.49
CA LYS A 85 39.66 -21.12 -17.93
C LYS A 85 39.88 -21.11 -16.42
N VAL A 86 39.73 -19.94 -15.80
CA VAL A 86 39.62 -19.88 -14.36
C VAL A 86 38.28 -20.60 -14.08
N ASN A 87 38.40 -21.82 -13.57
CA ASN A 87 37.32 -22.32 -12.73
C ASN A 87 37.25 -21.28 -11.63
N VAL A 88 36.27 -20.38 -11.75
CA VAL A 88 35.76 -19.66 -10.61
C VAL A 88 35.17 -20.78 -9.75
N GLN A 89 36.00 -21.39 -8.91
CA GLN A 89 35.48 -21.89 -7.66
C GLN A 89 34.82 -20.62 -7.10
N ARG A 90 33.51 -20.60 -7.21
CA ARG A 90 32.76 -19.82 -6.26
C ARG A 90 33.39 -20.20 -4.93
N GLU A 91 34.21 -19.34 -4.37
CA GLU A 91 34.23 -19.21 -2.96
C GLU A 91 32.76 -19.05 -2.66
N GLU A 92 32.14 -20.12 -2.21
CA GLU A 92 30.99 -20.01 -1.36
C GLU A 92 31.49 -19.10 -0.23
N SER A 93 31.41 -17.77 -0.47
CA SER A 93 31.30 -16.83 0.62
C SER A 93 30.22 -17.51 1.44
N GLN A 94 30.54 -17.93 2.64
CA GLN A 94 29.58 -18.44 3.59
C GLN A 94 28.50 -17.40 3.65
N GLN A 95 27.52 -17.53 2.75
CA GLN A 95 26.35 -16.67 2.74
C GLN A 95 25.71 -17.00 4.07
N LYS A 96 25.93 -16.10 5.01
CA LYS A 96 25.38 -16.23 6.36
C LYS A 96 23.94 -16.68 6.18
N ALA A 97 23.60 -17.87 6.64
CA ALA A 97 22.31 -18.45 6.38
C ALA A 97 21.22 -17.44 6.68
N ILE A 98 20.39 -17.12 5.70
CA ILE A 98 19.29 -16.17 5.87
C ILE A 98 18.12 -16.98 6.43
N PHE A 99 17.76 -16.73 7.67
CA PHE A 99 16.65 -17.41 8.31
C PHE A 99 15.32 -16.81 7.79
N PHE A 100 14.38 -17.68 7.46
CA PHE A 100 13.12 -17.32 6.82
C PHE A 100 12.30 -16.34 7.65
N ASN A 101 12.07 -16.65 8.93
CA ASN A 101 11.29 -15.80 9.82
C ASN A 101 11.91 -14.41 9.96
N GLN A 102 13.24 -14.32 10.09
CA GLN A 102 13.95 -13.05 10.19
C GLN A 102 13.89 -12.27 8.88
N TRP A 103 14.04 -12.95 7.72
CA TRP A 103 13.91 -12.31 6.40
C TRP A 103 12.55 -11.65 6.22
N VAL A 104 11.45 -12.37 6.51
CA VAL A 104 10.10 -11.83 6.35
C VAL A 104 9.83 -10.68 7.31
N ARG A 105 10.29 -10.80 8.57
CA ARG A 105 10.17 -9.71 9.56
C ARG A 105 10.93 -8.45 9.12
N ASP A 106 12.17 -8.56 8.70
CA ASP A 106 12.98 -7.43 8.23
C ASP A 106 12.43 -6.83 6.94
N PHE A 107 11.88 -7.68 6.05
CA PHE A 107 11.22 -7.23 4.83
C PHE A 107 10.03 -6.32 5.12
N TRP A 108 9.20 -6.63 6.11
CA TRP A 108 8.02 -5.85 6.46
C TRP A 108 8.27 -4.79 7.55
N THR A 109 9.44 -4.77 8.18
CA THR A 109 9.81 -3.69 9.10
C THR A 109 10.19 -2.45 8.28
N TYR A 110 9.32 -1.45 8.29
CA TYR A 110 9.37 -0.30 7.36
C TYR A 110 10.75 0.36 7.29
N GLU A 111 11.39 0.61 8.44
CA GLU A 111 12.67 1.30 8.56
C GLU A 111 13.86 0.45 8.09
N LYS A 112 13.78 -0.87 8.25
CA LYS A 112 14.84 -1.82 7.89
C LYS A 112 14.75 -2.29 6.44
N SER A 113 13.56 -2.29 5.87
CA SER A 113 13.24 -2.93 4.60
C SER A 113 13.97 -2.31 3.40
N THR A 114 14.81 -3.10 2.75
CA THR A 114 15.41 -2.74 1.47
C THR A 114 14.37 -2.62 0.35
N TYR A 115 13.30 -3.40 0.43
CA TYR A 115 12.14 -3.30 -0.46
C TYR A 115 11.46 -1.93 -0.35
N VAL A 116 11.20 -1.44 0.86
CA VAL A 116 10.61 -0.11 1.09
C VAL A 116 11.53 0.97 0.53
N LYS A 117 12.83 0.92 0.82
CA LYS A 117 13.83 1.88 0.31
C LYS A 117 13.83 1.91 -1.22
N ARG A 118 13.85 0.74 -1.85
CA ARG A 118 13.78 0.63 -3.32
C ARG A 118 12.49 1.23 -3.87
N LYS A 119 11.34 0.88 -3.28
CA LYS A 119 10.04 1.41 -3.69
C LYS A 119 9.92 2.92 -3.48
N THR A 120 10.60 3.48 -2.50
CA THR A 120 10.71 4.93 -2.29
C THR A 120 11.47 5.59 -3.45
N ILE A 121 12.59 5.00 -3.88
CA ILE A 121 13.36 5.48 -5.04
C ILE A 121 12.52 5.40 -6.34
N GLU A 122 11.69 4.36 -6.47
CA GLU A 122 10.77 4.18 -7.60
C GLU A 122 9.54 5.14 -7.54
N GLY A 123 9.41 5.98 -6.51
CA GLY A 123 8.28 6.90 -6.32
C GLY A 123 6.96 6.23 -5.91
N LYS A 124 6.99 4.97 -5.48
CA LYS A 124 5.81 4.17 -5.09
C LYS A 124 6.02 3.42 -3.78
N PRO A 125 6.37 4.11 -2.67
CA PRO A 125 6.61 3.44 -1.40
C PRO A 125 5.31 2.80 -0.87
N PRO A 126 5.39 1.60 -0.25
CA PRO A 126 4.28 1.09 0.54
C PRO A 126 4.06 1.99 1.76
N THR A 127 2.84 2.04 2.28
CA THR A 127 2.56 2.78 3.51
C THR A 127 3.05 2.02 4.74
N ARG A 128 3.33 2.73 5.84
CA ARG A 128 3.67 2.11 7.14
C ARG A 128 2.57 1.15 7.59
N SER A 129 1.30 1.58 7.50
CA SER A 129 0.15 0.72 7.82
C SER A 129 0.13 -0.57 6.99
N HIS A 130 0.49 -0.52 5.69
CA HIS A 130 0.56 -1.73 4.87
C HIS A 130 1.63 -2.69 5.41
N CYS A 131 2.85 -2.21 5.63
CA CYS A 131 3.94 -3.02 6.16
C CYS A 131 3.60 -3.60 7.54
N SER A 132 3.07 -2.79 8.46
CA SER A 132 2.63 -3.21 9.79
C SER A 132 1.56 -4.31 9.74
N ASN A 133 0.57 -4.18 8.85
CA ASN A 133 -0.48 -5.19 8.67
C ASN A 133 0.07 -6.52 8.13
N GLN A 134 1.02 -6.46 7.16
CA GLN A 134 1.68 -7.66 6.65
C GLN A 134 2.53 -8.33 7.73
N LEU A 135 3.30 -7.56 8.49
CA LEU A 135 4.11 -8.06 9.60
C LEU A 135 3.23 -8.71 10.69
N ARG A 136 2.10 -8.08 11.03
CA ARG A 136 1.15 -8.63 11.99
C ARG A 136 0.55 -9.94 11.50
N ALA A 137 0.10 -10.01 10.23
CA ALA A 137 -0.42 -11.24 9.64
C ALA A 137 0.62 -12.37 9.67
N PHE A 138 1.87 -12.07 9.34
CA PHE A 138 2.98 -13.03 9.42
C PHE A 138 3.20 -13.52 10.84
N ASN A 139 3.39 -12.61 11.79
CA ASN A 139 3.68 -12.97 13.19
C ASN A 139 2.54 -13.74 13.87
N SER A 140 1.28 -13.43 13.52
CA SER A 140 0.11 -14.08 14.12
C SER A 140 -0.20 -15.45 13.53
N HIS A 141 0.04 -15.65 12.23
CA HIS A 141 -0.49 -16.82 11.53
C HIS A 141 0.58 -17.72 10.90
N CYS A 142 1.74 -17.20 10.53
CA CYS A 142 2.76 -17.98 9.83
C CYS A 142 3.97 -18.28 10.72
N ALA A 143 4.54 -17.26 11.34
CA ALA A 143 5.78 -17.41 12.12
C ALA A 143 5.70 -18.47 13.22
N PRO A 144 4.57 -18.66 13.96
CA PRO A 144 4.48 -19.68 14.98
C PRO A 144 4.54 -21.14 14.44
N LEU A 145 4.30 -21.32 13.14
CA LEU A 145 4.28 -22.61 12.45
C LEU A 145 5.58 -22.90 11.68
N ILE A 146 6.53 -21.98 11.74
CA ILE A 146 7.80 -22.05 11.01
C ILE A 146 8.93 -22.04 12.03
N ASP A 147 9.78 -23.09 11.99
CA ASP A 147 10.96 -23.16 12.83
C ASP A 147 11.90 -21.97 12.55
N ASP A 148 12.37 -21.31 13.60
CA ASP A 148 13.26 -20.16 13.49
C ASP A 148 14.63 -20.51 12.88
N SER A 149 15.01 -21.80 12.88
CA SER A 149 16.21 -22.32 12.20
C SER A 149 16.01 -22.54 10.70
N LEU A 150 14.77 -22.52 10.18
CA LEU A 150 14.49 -22.72 8.77
C LEU A 150 15.11 -21.61 7.94
N THR A 151 15.96 -21.98 6.97
CA THR A 151 16.56 -21.01 6.09
C THR A 151 15.64 -20.62 4.94
N LEU A 152 15.89 -19.46 4.37
CA LEU A 152 15.12 -18.95 3.23
C LEU A 152 15.17 -19.89 2.01
N GLU A 153 16.32 -20.53 1.76
CA GLU A 153 16.48 -21.51 0.68
C GLU A 153 15.74 -22.84 0.95
N SER A 154 15.52 -23.18 2.22
CA SER A 154 14.85 -24.41 2.62
C SER A 154 13.33 -24.27 2.71
N PHE A 155 12.78 -23.06 2.58
CA PHE A 155 11.34 -22.86 2.55
C PHE A 155 10.75 -23.40 1.24
N THR A 156 9.71 -24.22 1.35
CA THR A 156 9.09 -24.90 0.20
C THR A 156 7.61 -24.58 0.06
N VAL A 157 7.04 -24.86 -1.11
CA VAL A 157 5.58 -24.81 -1.33
C VAL A 157 4.87 -25.77 -0.36
N GLY A 158 5.43 -26.97 -0.14
CA GLY A 158 4.88 -27.95 0.80
C GLY A 158 4.75 -27.38 2.21
N LYS A 159 5.75 -26.63 2.69
CA LYS A 159 5.68 -25.97 4.00
C LYS A 159 4.53 -24.95 4.07
N MET A 160 4.27 -24.24 2.98
CA MET A 160 3.13 -23.31 2.94
C MET A 160 1.78 -24.05 2.93
N GLU A 161 1.71 -25.22 2.27
CA GLU A 161 0.48 -26.03 2.31
C GLU A 161 0.21 -26.56 3.73
N GLU A 162 1.23 -27.00 4.47
CA GLU A 162 1.11 -27.38 5.89
C GLU A 162 0.54 -26.21 6.73
N ILE A 163 1.08 -24.99 6.54
CA ILE A 163 0.60 -23.78 7.22
C ILE A 163 -0.86 -23.49 6.87
N LYS A 164 -1.27 -23.66 5.61
CA LYS A 164 -2.67 -23.48 5.20
C LYS A 164 -3.61 -24.47 5.87
N VAL A 165 -3.21 -25.76 5.91
CA VAL A 165 -4.00 -26.82 6.56
C VAL A 165 -4.18 -26.51 8.04
N ASP A 166 -3.10 -26.17 8.75
CA ASP A 166 -3.16 -25.81 10.17
C ASP A 166 -4.07 -24.58 10.42
N MET A 167 -4.00 -23.59 9.57
CA MET A 167 -4.87 -22.42 9.67
C MET A 167 -6.34 -22.76 9.39
N PHE A 168 -6.61 -23.66 8.45
CA PHE A 168 -7.95 -24.15 8.13
C PHE A 168 -8.52 -24.97 9.29
N ASP A 169 -7.74 -25.87 9.85
CA ASP A 169 -8.14 -26.72 11.00
C ASP A 169 -8.43 -25.87 12.25
N LYS A 170 -7.78 -24.72 12.39
CA LYS A 170 -8.08 -23.71 13.41
C LYS A 170 -9.33 -22.87 13.10
N GLY A 171 -10.05 -23.15 12.04
CA GLY A 171 -11.28 -22.46 11.65
C GLY A 171 -11.08 -21.05 11.12
N LEU A 172 -9.88 -20.71 10.60
CA LEU A 172 -9.64 -19.39 10.04
C LEU A 172 -10.30 -19.26 8.66
N SER A 173 -10.87 -18.08 8.40
CA SER A 173 -11.53 -17.79 7.11
C SER A 173 -10.52 -17.81 5.95
N SER A 174 -10.99 -18.18 4.75
CA SER A 174 -10.22 -18.14 3.51
C SER A 174 -9.55 -16.77 3.27
N SER A 175 -10.24 -15.67 3.62
CA SER A 175 -9.68 -14.32 3.56
C SER A 175 -8.47 -14.13 4.48
N THR A 176 -8.48 -14.70 5.69
CA THR A 176 -7.36 -14.65 6.64
C THR A 176 -6.20 -15.49 6.15
N ILE A 177 -6.48 -16.71 5.66
CA ILE A 177 -5.48 -17.60 5.06
C ILE A 177 -4.81 -16.91 3.86
N ASN A 178 -5.59 -16.29 2.97
CA ASN A 178 -5.04 -15.56 1.82
C ASN A 178 -4.20 -14.35 2.21
N LYS A 179 -4.52 -13.65 3.30
CA LYS A 179 -3.66 -12.59 3.85
C LYS A 179 -2.32 -13.14 4.33
N ALA A 180 -2.33 -14.29 4.99
CA ALA A 180 -1.10 -14.99 5.42
C ALA A 180 -0.25 -15.43 4.22
N ILE A 181 -0.85 -16.01 3.16
CA ILE A 181 -0.13 -16.33 1.93
C ILE A 181 0.51 -15.08 1.32
N ASN A 182 -0.24 -13.99 1.24
CA ASN A 182 0.22 -12.74 0.61
C ASN A 182 1.36 -12.06 1.40
N CYS A 183 1.39 -12.19 2.75
CA CYS A 183 2.49 -11.63 3.53
C CYS A 183 3.83 -12.35 3.29
N ILE A 184 3.81 -13.61 2.83
CA ILE A 184 4.99 -14.41 2.47
C ILE A 184 5.35 -14.26 0.97
N ARG A 185 4.35 -14.20 0.10
CA ARG A 185 4.54 -14.16 -1.37
C ARG A 185 5.47 -13.04 -1.81
N LYS A 186 5.27 -11.84 -1.30
CA LYS A 186 6.09 -10.69 -1.70
C LYS A 186 7.55 -10.76 -1.24
N PRO A 187 7.86 -11.10 0.03
CA PRO A 187 9.22 -11.40 0.47
C PRO A 187 9.94 -12.46 -0.36
N LEU A 188 9.25 -13.56 -0.73
CA LEU A 188 9.82 -14.62 -1.57
C LEU A 188 10.13 -14.13 -3.00
N SER A 189 9.20 -13.40 -3.63
CA SER A 189 9.44 -12.80 -4.95
C SER A 189 10.65 -11.85 -4.92
N GLU A 190 10.82 -11.11 -3.84
CA GLU A 190 11.95 -10.20 -3.69
C GLU A 190 13.26 -10.96 -3.42
N ALA A 191 13.21 -12.03 -2.63
CA ALA A 191 14.34 -12.92 -2.39
C ALA A 191 14.84 -13.56 -3.69
N TYR A 192 13.94 -14.03 -4.53
CA TYR A 192 14.26 -14.53 -5.88
C TYR A 192 14.88 -13.43 -6.76
N ARG A 193 14.27 -12.26 -6.80
CA ARG A 193 14.79 -11.11 -7.57
C ARG A 193 16.20 -10.70 -7.13
N MET A 194 16.51 -10.84 -5.84
CA MET A 194 17.84 -10.52 -5.27
C MET A 194 18.82 -11.68 -5.38
N GLY A 195 18.41 -12.86 -5.87
CA GLY A 195 19.27 -14.03 -6.03
C GLY A 195 19.54 -14.77 -4.71
N TYR A 196 18.74 -14.54 -3.66
CA TYR A 196 18.87 -15.27 -2.39
C TYR A 196 18.25 -16.68 -2.45
N ILE A 197 17.32 -16.89 -3.36
CA ILE A 197 16.75 -18.22 -3.68
C ILE A 197 16.80 -18.44 -5.20
N LYS A 198 16.93 -19.72 -5.60
CA LYS A 198 17.14 -20.12 -7.01
C LYS A 198 15.85 -20.15 -7.83
N GLU A 199 14.72 -20.37 -7.15
CA GLU A 199 13.40 -20.50 -7.80
C GLU A 199 12.42 -19.49 -7.20
N ASN A 200 11.50 -18.96 -8.02
CA ASN A 200 10.41 -18.12 -7.54
C ASN A 200 9.26 -18.97 -7.00
N ILE A 201 9.38 -19.42 -5.77
CA ILE A 201 8.32 -20.20 -5.11
C ILE A 201 7.03 -19.39 -4.95
N ALA A 202 7.11 -18.08 -4.91
CA ALA A 202 5.96 -17.20 -4.70
C ALA A 202 4.86 -17.39 -5.76
N ASP A 203 5.23 -17.68 -7.01
CA ASP A 203 4.29 -17.88 -8.12
C ASP A 203 3.52 -19.21 -8.01
N ARG A 204 4.04 -20.14 -7.21
CA ARG A 204 3.44 -21.47 -6.96
C ARG A 204 2.52 -21.49 -5.74
N LEU A 205 2.48 -20.41 -4.96
CA LEU A 205 1.60 -20.30 -3.79
C LEU A 205 0.16 -20.01 -4.25
N LEU A 206 -0.72 -21.00 -4.16
CA LEU A 206 -2.12 -20.87 -4.54
C LEU A 206 -2.94 -20.25 -3.42
N SER A 207 -3.86 -19.36 -3.79
CA SER A 207 -4.85 -18.82 -2.87
C SER A 207 -5.95 -19.85 -2.59
N VAL A 208 -6.54 -19.77 -1.41
CA VAL A 208 -7.69 -20.61 -1.02
C VAL A 208 -8.96 -19.94 -1.54
N SER A 209 -9.79 -20.73 -2.24
CA SER A 209 -11.15 -20.31 -2.59
C SER A 209 -12.03 -20.30 -1.34
N GLY A 210 -12.95 -19.39 -1.26
CA GLY A 210 -13.91 -19.32 -0.16
C GLY A 210 -15.07 -18.44 -0.54
N ASP A 211 -16.17 -18.62 0.14
CA ASP A 211 -17.35 -17.78 -0.06
C ASP A 211 -17.02 -16.33 0.28
N GLU A 212 -17.32 -15.43 -0.62
CA GLU A 212 -17.30 -14.01 -0.33
C GLU A 212 -18.39 -13.73 0.71
N SER A 213 -17.99 -13.43 1.94
CA SER A 213 -18.95 -12.99 2.95
C SER A 213 -19.55 -11.67 2.47
N THR A 214 -20.81 -11.68 2.12
CA THR A 214 -21.56 -10.46 1.80
C THR A 214 -21.56 -9.56 3.02
N LYS A 215 -21.21 -8.30 2.82
CA LYS A 215 -21.34 -7.28 3.87
C LYS A 215 -22.81 -6.91 4.00
N GLY A 216 -23.34 -7.04 5.20
CA GLY A 216 -24.67 -6.54 5.50
C GLY A 216 -24.75 -5.02 5.42
N ILE A 217 -25.91 -4.56 5.05
CA ILE A 217 -26.30 -3.15 5.08
C ILE A 217 -27.48 -2.99 6.05
N LEU A 218 -27.64 -1.80 6.59
CA LEU A 218 -28.83 -1.42 7.33
C LEU A 218 -29.97 -1.11 6.34
N SER A 219 -31.22 -1.31 6.74
CA SER A 219 -32.36 -0.78 5.98
C SER A 219 -32.44 0.74 6.15
N GLN A 220 -33.25 1.40 5.35
CA GLN A 220 -33.47 2.85 5.47
C GLN A 220 -34.07 3.20 6.83
N GLU A 221 -35.00 2.38 7.34
CA GLU A 221 -35.64 2.56 8.63
C GLU A 221 -34.62 2.42 9.78
N GLU A 222 -33.71 1.42 9.69
CA GLU A 222 -32.65 1.21 10.67
C GLU A 222 -31.65 2.37 10.67
N GLU A 223 -31.23 2.85 9.48
CA GLU A 223 -30.33 4.01 9.35
C GLU A 223 -30.98 5.27 9.95
N ASN A 224 -32.25 5.51 9.66
CA ASN A 224 -33.00 6.65 10.21
C ASN A 224 -33.16 6.53 11.73
N ALA A 225 -33.43 5.32 12.25
CA ALA A 225 -33.50 5.07 13.68
C ALA A 225 -32.17 5.30 14.38
N LEU A 226 -31.08 4.83 13.78
CA LEU A 226 -29.71 5.02 14.26
C LEU A 226 -29.36 6.51 14.39
N LEU A 227 -29.60 7.27 13.33
CA LEU A 227 -29.32 8.71 13.31
C LEU A 227 -30.16 9.46 14.33
N ARG A 228 -31.46 9.13 14.43
CA ARG A 228 -32.37 9.70 15.40
C ARG A 228 -31.94 9.43 16.82
N HIS A 229 -31.61 8.17 17.15
CA HIS A 229 -31.10 7.80 18.46
C HIS A 229 -29.86 8.58 18.85
N LEU A 230 -28.85 8.67 17.95
CA LEU A 230 -27.64 9.41 18.23
C LEU A 230 -27.87 10.92 18.37
N LYS A 231 -28.81 11.49 17.58
CA LYS A 231 -29.18 12.89 17.67
C LYS A 231 -29.82 13.21 19.01
N ASP A 232 -30.76 12.37 19.47
CA ASP A 232 -31.56 12.57 20.66
C ASP A 232 -30.77 12.31 21.97
N THR A 233 -29.75 11.44 21.90
CA THR A 233 -28.93 11.07 23.06
C THR A 233 -27.66 11.91 23.22
N THR A 234 -27.40 12.84 22.31
CA THR A 234 -26.25 13.75 22.37
C THR A 234 -26.70 15.21 22.41
N THR A 235 -26.12 15.97 23.34
CA THR A 235 -26.45 17.40 23.50
C THR A 235 -25.66 18.22 22.48
N PRO A 236 -26.28 19.18 21.73
CA PRO A 236 -25.61 19.99 20.73
C PRO A 236 -24.33 20.60 21.26
N ASP A 237 -24.25 21.43 22.17
CA ASP A 237 -23.07 22.20 22.60
C ASP A 237 -22.08 21.41 23.48
N THR A 238 -22.10 20.09 23.42
CA THR A 238 -21.19 19.22 24.18
C THR A 238 -20.23 18.48 23.30
N TYR A 239 -19.08 18.06 23.89
CA TYR A 239 -18.13 17.25 23.18
C TYR A 239 -18.76 15.96 22.63
N ASP A 240 -19.68 15.34 23.32
CA ASP A 240 -20.34 14.08 22.94
C ASP A 240 -21.13 14.17 21.63
N ARG A 241 -21.45 15.38 21.16
CA ARG A 241 -22.14 15.62 19.91
C ARG A 241 -21.42 15.03 18.70
N TRP A 242 -20.10 14.82 18.77
CA TRP A 242 -19.35 14.15 17.73
C TRP A 242 -19.93 12.78 17.34
N LYS A 243 -20.53 12.05 18.27
CA LYS A 243 -21.11 10.72 18.05
C LYS A 243 -22.16 10.77 16.93
N TYR A 244 -23.09 11.71 17.03
CA TYR A 244 -24.07 11.97 15.99
C TYR A 244 -23.43 12.51 14.70
N LEU A 245 -22.65 13.59 14.81
CA LEU A 245 -22.11 14.31 13.66
C LEU A 245 -21.19 13.41 12.80
N PHE A 246 -20.40 12.55 13.43
CA PHE A 246 -19.50 11.62 12.73
C PHE A 246 -20.27 10.56 11.95
N VAL A 247 -21.30 9.96 12.56
CA VAL A 247 -22.13 8.94 11.93
C VAL A 247 -23.01 9.56 10.84
N ALA A 248 -23.64 10.70 11.10
CA ALA A 248 -24.44 11.44 10.13
C ALA A 248 -23.60 11.84 8.90
N LEU A 249 -22.40 12.37 9.11
CA LEU A 249 -21.53 12.70 8.00
C LEU A 249 -21.13 11.46 7.17
N SER A 250 -20.87 10.32 7.82
CA SER A 250 -20.63 9.06 7.12
C SER A 250 -21.83 8.62 6.29
N HIS A 251 -23.05 8.75 6.83
CA HIS A 251 -24.29 8.39 6.18
C HIS A 251 -24.56 9.25 4.93
N TYR A 252 -24.42 10.58 5.04
CA TYR A 252 -24.73 11.49 3.93
C TYR A 252 -23.62 11.57 2.85
N THR A 253 -22.40 11.11 3.13
CA THR A 253 -21.26 11.25 2.21
C THR A 253 -20.67 9.93 1.74
N GLY A 254 -20.95 8.84 2.43
CA GLY A 254 -20.29 7.56 2.22
C GLY A 254 -18.77 7.59 2.40
N MET A 255 -18.21 8.58 3.10
CA MET A 255 -16.77 8.69 3.35
C MET A 255 -16.25 7.52 4.19
N ARG A 256 -14.97 7.17 3.97
CA ARG A 256 -14.30 6.19 4.83
C ARG A 256 -14.04 6.79 6.21
N LEU A 257 -14.06 5.99 7.25
CA LEU A 257 -13.78 6.42 8.62
C LEU A 257 -12.50 7.25 8.72
N GLY A 258 -11.40 6.78 8.15
CA GLY A 258 -10.12 7.51 8.16
C GLY A 258 -10.13 8.82 7.36
N GLU A 259 -11.01 8.97 6.39
CA GLU A 259 -11.20 10.23 5.64
C GLU A 259 -11.95 11.25 6.52
N ILE A 260 -13.01 10.83 7.22
CA ILE A 260 -13.72 11.67 8.20
C ILE A 260 -12.78 12.10 9.34
N GLN A 261 -11.97 11.18 9.86
CA GLN A 261 -10.97 11.48 10.89
C GLN A 261 -9.93 12.53 10.46
N ALA A 262 -9.68 12.70 9.16
CA ALA A 262 -8.70 13.64 8.64
C ALA A 262 -9.28 15.01 8.24
N LEU A 263 -10.58 15.23 8.42
CA LEU A 263 -11.23 16.48 8.03
C LEU A 263 -10.81 17.66 8.91
N THR A 264 -10.68 18.81 8.26
CA THR A 264 -10.54 20.12 8.89
C THR A 264 -11.60 21.08 8.36
N PRO A 265 -11.94 22.15 9.07
CA PRO A 265 -12.94 23.14 8.63
C PRO A 265 -12.68 23.69 7.22
N SER A 266 -11.41 23.92 6.88
CA SER A 266 -11.01 24.43 5.56
C SER A 266 -11.36 23.54 4.36
N MET A 267 -11.82 22.32 4.60
CA MET A 267 -12.24 21.38 3.54
C MET A 267 -13.72 21.51 3.17
N PHE A 268 -14.48 22.35 3.85
CA PHE A 268 -15.90 22.58 3.62
C PHE A 268 -16.12 23.88 2.85
N GLU A 269 -16.86 23.79 1.76
CA GLU A 269 -17.32 24.92 0.95
C GLU A 269 -18.84 24.94 0.96
N ILE A 270 -19.44 25.88 1.70
CA ILE A 270 -20.90 26.09 1.68
C ILE A 270 -21.25 26.71 0.35
N VAL A 271 -22.04 26.03 -0.46
CA VAL A 271 -22.49 26.49 -1.78
C VAL A 271 -23.78 27.27 -1.66
N ASP A 272 -24.75 26.70 -0.94
CA ASP A 272 -26.09 27.28 -0.71
C ASP A 272 -26.70 26.70 0.59
N GLU A 273 -27.97 26.95 0.84
CA GLU A 273 -28.66 26.48 2.04
C GLU A 273 -28.89 24.97 2.08
N GLU A 274 -28.76 24.26 0.96
CA GLU A 274 -28.99 22.83 0.85
C GLU A 274 -27.68 22.04 0.72
N THR A 275 -26.68 22.61 0.06
CA THR A 275 -25.50 21.87 -0.42
C THR A 275 -24.20 22.47 0.08
N THR A 276 -23.40 21.65 0.74
CA THR A 276 -21.98 21.93 1.05
C THR A 276 -21.09 20.92 0.31
N ILE A 277 -20.06 21.41 -0.37
CA ILE A 277 -19.03 20.57 -0.99
C ILE A 277 -17.93 20.30 0.04
N ILE A 278 -17.48 19.04 0.09
CA ILE A 278 -16.40 18.61 1.00
C ILE A 278 -15.25 18.06 0.15
N THR A 279 -14.07 18.63 0.32
CA THR A 279 -12.83 18.16 -0.34
C THR A 279 -12.22 17.01 0.44
N VAL A 280 -12.10 15.84 -0.20
CA VAL A 280 -11.51 14.63 0.38
C VAL A 280 -10.15 14.36 -0.26
N SER A 281 -9.10 14.88 0.33
CA SER A 281 -7.72 14.78 -0.19
C SER A 281 -6.82 13.91 0.66
N ARG A 282 -7.23 13.55 1.87
CA ARG A 282 -6.38 12.83 2.84
C ARG A 282 -7.19 11.90 3.72
N ALA A 283 -6.50 11.02 4.42
CA ALA A 283 -7.07 10.09 5.39
C ALA A 283 -6.12 9.90 6.57
N TRP A 284 -6.67 9.57 7.72
CA TRP A 284 -5.92 9.22 8.92
C TRP A 284 -5.64 7.71 8.99
N SER A 285 -4.50 7.34 9.51
CA SER A 285 -4.20 6.01 10.04
C SER A 285 -3.26 6.11 11.24
N ASP A 286 -3.32 5.12 12.13
CA ASP A 286 -2.55 5.17 13.38
C ASP A 286 -1.03 5.16 13.12
N GLU A 287 -0.57 4.47 12.07
CA GLU A 287 0.85 4.36 11.71
C GLU A 287 1.34 5.53 10.84
N ASP A 288 0.59 5.87 9.77
CA ASP A 288 1.01 6.89 8.82
C ASP A 288 0.56 8.31 9.22
N LYS A 289 -0.30 8.42 10.26
CA LYS A 289 -0.98 9.66 10.64
C LYS A 289 -1.82 10.20 9.47
N ILE A 290 -1.63 11.44 9.07
CA ILE A 290 -2.27 12.00 7.87
C ILE A 290 -1.52 11.50 6.64
N LYS A 291 -2.23 10.90 5.72
CA LYS A 291 -1.73 10.45 4.42
C LYS A 291 -2.69 10.82 3.30
N GLY A 292 -2.22 10.81 2.07
CA GLY A 292 -3.09 10.92 0.89
C GLY A 292 -4.17 9.83 0.88
N THR A 293 -5.23 10.06 0.12
CA THR A 293 -6.27 9.04 -0.09
C THR A 293 -5.66 7.75 -0.64
N LYS A 294 -6.37 6.61 -0.52
CA LYS A 294 -5.89 5.29 -0.95
C LYS A 294 -5.34 5.25 -2.38
N ASN A 295 -5.83 6.13 -3.25
CA ASN A 295 -5.44 6.21 -4.66
C ASN A 295 -4.61 7.46 -4.97
N GLY A 296 -4.21 8.25 -3.97
CA GLY A 296 -3.49 9.51 -4.14
C GLY A 296 -4.32 10.63 -4.81
N LYS A 297 -5.63 10.40 -5.05
CA LYS A 297 -6.49 11.36 -5.75
C LYS A 297 -7.35 12.12 -4.77
N THR A 298 -7.43 13.43 -4.97
CA THR A 298 -8.45 14.28 -4.34
C THR A 298 -9.79 14.01 -5.01
N ARG A 299 -10.84 13.92 -4.23
CA ARG A 299 -12.22 13.89 -4.71
C ARG A 299 -13.09 14.85 -3.92
N PHE A 300 -14.26 15.08 -4.43
CA PHE A 300 -15.29 15.90 -3.82
C PHE A 300 -16.49 15.04 -3.48
N THR A 301 -17.17 15.36 -2.41
CA THR A 301 -18.47 14.83 -2.05
C THR A 301 -19.32 15.96 -1.53
N THR A 302 -20.63 15.75 -1.40
CA THR A 302 -21.55 16.76 -0.92
C THR A 302 -22.28 16.27 0.33
N ALA A 303 -22.64 17.19 1.20
CA ALA A 303 -23.45 16.94 2.38
C ALA A 303 -24.49 18.06 2.59
N PRO A 304 -25.60 17.80 3.33
CA PRO A 304 -26.57 18.81 3.66
C PRO A 304 -25.92 19.98 4.43
N THR A 305 -26.18 21.20 3.98
CA THR A 305 -25.60 22.42 4.60
C THR A 305 -25.97 22.57 6.09
N PRO A 306 -27.20 22.26 6.55
CA PRO A 306 -27.51 22.31 7.98
C PRO A 306 -26.58 21.41 8.82
N LEU A 307 -26.33 20.16 8.39
CA LEU A 307 -25.39 19.26 9.05
C LEU A 307 -23.96 19.83 9.06
N CYS A 308 -23.52 20.38 7.93
CA CYS A 308 -22.17 20.93 7.79
C CYS A 308 -21.97 22.20 8.65
N LYS A 309 -23.00 23.06 8.77
CA LYS A 309 -22.97 24.21 9.70
C LYS A 309 -22.79 23.73 11.15
N GLU A 310 -23.55 22.72 11.58
CA GLU A 310 -23.41 22.15 12.94
C GLU A 310 -22.02 21.53 13.16
N ILE A 311 -21.46 20.84 12.17
CA ILE A 311 -20.10 20.30 12.23
C ILE A 311 -19.05 21.41 12.35
N LEU A 312 -19.20 22.50 11.62
CA LEU A 312 -18.30 23.65 11.69
C LEU A 312 -18.40 24.37 13.03
N GLU A 313 -19.60 24.56 13.58
CA GLU A 313 -19.82 25.10 14.93
C GLU A 313 -19.17 24.19 15.97
N TYR A 314 -19.41 22.87 15.90
CA TYR A 314 -18.77 21.89 16.77
C TYR A 314 -17.23 22.00 16.72
N SER A 315 -16.65 22.33 15.58
CA SER A 315 -15.19 22.43 15.39
C SER A 315 -14.56 23.73 15.92
N ASN A 316 -15.32 24.70 16.38
CA ASN A 316 -14.82 26.02 16.81
C ASN A 316 -13.79 25.98 17.94
N TRP A 317 -13.77 24.90 18.75
CA TRP A 317 -12.75 24.69 19.76
C TRP A 317 -11.36 24.31 19.19
N ASN A 318 -11.28 23.89 17.91
CA ASN A 318 -10.05 23.48 17.22
C ASN A 318 -10.06 23.94 15.74
N PRO A 319 -10.16 25.27 15.47
CA PRO A 319 -10.52 25.78 14.15
C PRO A 319 -9.51 25.48 13.04
N GLU A 320 -8.24 25.34 13.38
CA GLU A 320 -7.17 25.00 12.43
C GLU A 320 -6.84 23.50 12.41
N GLY A 321 -7.45 22.73 13.28
CA GLY A 321 -7.15 21.32 13.51
C GLY A 321 -8.14 20.36 12.91
N LEU A 322 -8.10 19.12 13.43
CA LEU A 322 -9.06 18.08 13.06
C LEU A 322 -10.42 18.39 13.68
N ILE A 323 -11.49 18.27 12.90
CA ILE A 323 -12.87 18.48 13.38
C ILE A 323 -13.19 17.49 14.51
N PHE A 324 -12.97 16.21 14.26
CA PHE A 324 -13.25 15.14 15.22
C PHE A 324 -11.98 14.76 16.00
N ALA A 325 -11.36 15.74 16.63
CA ALA A 325 -10.14 15.52 17.40
C ALA A 325 -10.43 14.94 18.79
N SER A 326 -9.46 14.23 19.34
CA SER A 326 -9.50 13.76 20.73
C SER A 326 -9.30 14.93 21.68
N LEU A 327 -10.12 15.02 22.74
CA LEU A 327 -9.95 16.03 23.80
C LEU A 327 -8.59 15.94 24.49
N VAL A 328 -8.10 14.72 24.71
CA VAL A 328 -6.83 14.48 25.41
C VAL A 328 -5.63 14.88 24.55
N LYS A 329 -5.74 14.71 23.25
CA LYS A 329 -4.67 15.02 22.30
C LYS A 329 -5.26 15.58 21.00
N PRO A 330 -5.47 16.90 20.89
CA PRO A 330 -6.13 17.52 19.72
C PRO A 330 -5.45 17.31 18.36
N SER A 331 -4.18 16.89 18.35
CA SER A 331 -3.46 16.55 17.12
C SER A 331 -3.78 15.16 16.56
N VAL A 332 -4.58 14.36 17.26
CA VAL A 332 -5.05 13.05 16.79
C VAL A 332 -6.57 13.01 16.82
N PRO A 333 -7.21 12.30 15.89
CA PRO A 333 -8.66 12.16 15.88
C PRO A 333 -9.16 11.21 16.97
N ILE A 334 -10.45 11.22 17.19
CA ILE A 334 -11.16 10.20 17.96
C ILE A 334 -10.81 8.83 17.41
N ASN A 335 -10.46 7.90 18.31
CA ASN A 335 -9.98 6.58 17.92
C ASN A 335 -11.05 5.78 17.18
N LYS A 336 -10.66 5.04 16.15
CA LYS A 336 -11.54 4.14 15.39
C LYS A 336 -12.24 3.09 16.24
N THR A 337 -11.61 2.63 17.32
CA THR A 337 -12.21 1.70 18.29
C THR A 337 -13.39 2.35 18.98
N THR A 338 -13.23 3.60 19.47
CA THR A 338 -14.29 4.38 20.11
C THR A 338 -15.45 4.64 19.15
N VAL A 339 -15.16 5.00 17.89
CA VAL A 339 -16.21 5.14 16.86
C VAL A 339 -16.96 3.83 16.66
N GLY A 340 -16.25 2.69 16.62
CA GLY A 340 -16.84 1.36 16.49
C GLY A 340 -17.68 0.95 17.71
N GLU A 341 -17.29 1.36 18.92
CA GLU A 341 -18.04 1.13 20.18
C GLU A 341 -19.35 1.91 20.17
N VAL A 342 -19.29 3.21 19.91
CA VAL A 342 -20.47 4.08 19.80
C VAL A 342 -21.43 3.55 18.75
N PHE A 343 -20.92 3.10 17.60
CA PHE A 343 -21.78 2.52 16.56
C PHE A 343 -22.49 1.24 17.01
N ARG A 344 -21.79 0.34 17.73
CA ARG A 344 -22.39 -0.90 18.27
C ARG A 344 -23.42 -0.61 19.35
N GLU A 345 -23.13 0.32 20.26
CA GLU A 345 -24.08 0.76 21.28
C GLU A 345 -25.36 1.33 20.67
N ALA A 346 -25.21 2.16 19.65
CA ALA A 346 -26.33 2.74 18.92
C ALA A 346 -27.14 1.68 18.15
N LEU A 347 -26.49 0.68 17.54
CA LEU A 347 -27.18 -0.46 16.91
C LEU A 347 -28.00 -1.24 17.95
N HIS A 348 -27.43 -1.53 19.10
CA HIS A 348 -28.11 -2.23 20.18
C HIS A 348 -29.35 -1.43 20.67
N ALA A 349 -29.22 -0.10 20.79
CA ALA A 349 -30.33 0.76 21.21
C ALA A 349 -31.51 0.79 20.23
N ILE A 350 -31.27 0.52 18.93
CA ILE A 350 -32.34 0.41 17.92
C ILE A 350 -32.82 -1.04 17.71
N GLY A 351 -32.41 -1.98 18.57
CA GLY A 351 -32.87 -3.37 18.55
C GLY A 351 -31.99 -4.38 17.77
N ILE A 352 -30.85 -3.95 17.23
CA ILE A 352 -29.89 -4.85 16.56
C ILE A 352 -28.84 -5.28 17.58
N ASP A 353 -28.97 -6.47 18.11
CA ASP A 353 -28.02 -7.02 19.09
C ASP A 353 -26.70 -7.48 18.44
N GLU A 354 -25.76 -7.95 19.27
CA GLU A 354 -24.42 -8.35 18.81
C GLU A 354 -24.47 -9.65 17.98
N GLU A 355 -25.42 -10.53 18.21
CA GLU A 355 -25.59 -11.75 17.43
C GLU A 355 -26.11 -11.42 16.03
N GLU A 356 -27.18 -10.66 15.93
CA GLU A 356 -27.74 -10.19 14.66
C GLU A 356 -26.71 -9.37 13.88
N ARG A 357 -26.03 -8.43 14.57
CA ARG A 357 -24.95 -7.63 13.95
C ARG A 357 -23.88 -8.51 13.32
N LYS A 358 -23.44 -9.58 14.00
CA LYS A 358 -22.43 -10.52 13.48
C LYS A 358 -22.96 -11.36 12.34
N ASN A 359 -24.17 -11.91 12.48
CA ASN A 359 -24.82 -12.72 11.45
C ASN A 359 -25.01 -11.93 10.15
N ARG A 360 -25.40 -10.66 10.27
CA ARG A 360 -25.54 -9.73 9.13
C ARG A 360 -24.19 -9.11 8.71
N ASN A 361 -23.08 -9.36 9.39
CA ASN A 361 -21.75 -8.78 9.14
C ASN A 361 -21.77 -7.24 9.07
N ILE A 362 -22.55 -6.59 9.95
CA ILE A 362 -22.68 -5.14 10.03
C ILE A 362 -21.51 -4.54 10.79
N THR A 363 -20.88 -3.55 10.22
CA THR A 363 -19.77 -2.77 10.78
C THR A 363 -19.99 -1.29 10.48
N PHE A 364 -19.22 -0.39 11.09
CA PHE A 364 -19.26 1.04 10.72
C PHE A 364 -19.11 1.26 9.19
N HIS A 365 -18.35 0.41 8.51
CA HIS A 365 -18.21 0.51 7.05
C HIS A 365 -19.48 0.14 6.28
N SER A 366 -20.45 -0.51 6.91
CA SER A 366 -21.75 -0.84 6.32
C SER A 366 -22.58 0.41 5.98
N ILE A 367 -22.39 1.52 6.70
CA ILE A 367 -22.98 2.83 6.36
C ILE A 367 -22.57 3.24 4.94
N ARG A 368 -21.30 3.08 4.61
CA ARG A 368 -20.82 3.37 3.26
C ARG A 368 -21.35 2.37 2.22
N HIS A 369 -21.54 1.09 2.57
CA HIS A 369 -22.18 0.13 1.68
C HIS A 369 -23.63 0.50 1.42
N TYR A 370 -24.36 0.89 2.48
CA TYR A 370 -25.70 1.44 2.37
C TYR A 370 -25.74 2.64 1.40
N PHE A 371 -24.90 3.64 1.64
CA PHE A 371 -24.82 4.84 0.79
C PHE A 371 -24.62 4.48 -0.69
N ASN A 372 -23.68 3.58 -0.99
CA ASN A 372 -23.40 3.14 -2.37
C ASN A 372 -24.60 2.42 -2.98
N THR A 373 -25.20 1.47 -2.24
CA THR A 373 -26.35 0.68 -2.70
C THR A 373 -27.54 1.58 -2.97
N TYR A 374 -27.75 2.53 -2.09
CA TYR A 374 -28.87 3.45 -2.20
C TYR A 374 -28.72 4.40 -3.41
N LEU A 375 -27.55 4.95 -3.65
CA LEU A 375 -27.28 5.78 -4.83
C LEU A 375 -27.46 5.00 -6.14
N VAL A 376 -27.02 3.73 -6.19
CA VAL A 376 -27.24 2.86 -7.36
C VAL A 376 -28.73 2.63 -7.57
N ASN A 377 -29.47 2.33 -6.51
CA ASN A 377 -30.91 2.10 -6.59
C ASN A 377 -31.71 3.36 -6.95
N SER A 378 -31.15 4.55 -6.70
CA SER A 378 -31.73 5.84 -7.10
C SER A 378 -31.49 6.21 -8.57
N GLY A 379 -30.95 5.29 -9.36
CA GLY A 379 -30.74 5.47 -10.79
C GLY A 379 -29.42 6.15 -11.17
N LEU A 380 -28.55 6.42 -10.20
CA LEU A 380 -27.17 6.82 -10.49
C LEU A 380 -26.39 5.64 -11.05
N ASP A 381 -25.65 5.85 -12.13
CA ASP A 381 -24.84 4.78 -12.68
C ASP A 381 -23.69 4.37 -11.72
N ARG A 382 -23.20 3.15 -11.89
CA ARG A 382 -22.14 2.63 -11.01
C ARG A 382 -20.84 3.43 -11.09
N GLU A 383 -20.59 4.09 -12.19
CA GLU A 383 -19.40 4.91 -12.40
C GLU A 383 -19.52 6.24 -11.65
N GLU A 384 -20.69 6.87 -11.67
CA GLU A 384 -20.98 8.07 -10.88
C GLU A 384 -20.86 7.79 -9.38
N VAL A 385 -21.44 6.67 -8.91
CA VAL A 385 -21.28 6.23 -7.51
C VAL A 385 -19.81 6.00 -7.15
N ARG A 386 -19.03 5.40 -8.03
CA ARG A 386 -17.58 5.21 -7.80
C ARG A 386 -16.80 6.52 -7.70
N ARG A 387 -17.15 7.53 -8.50
CA ARG A 387 -16.51 8.86 -8.43
C ARG A 387 -16.75 9.53 -7.09
N VAL A 388 -18.00 9.56 -6.64
CA VAL A 388 -18.39 10.16 -5.36
C VAL A 388 -17.71 9.43 -4.20
N THR A 389 -17.70 8.10 -4.23
CA THR A 389 -17.18 7.29 -3.12
C THR A 389 -15.69 6.99 -3.22
N GLY A 390 -15.04 7.25 -4.36
CA GLY A 390 -13.62 7.00 -4.58
C GLY A 390 -13.27 5.50 -4.59
N HIS A 391 -14.12 4.67 -5.21
CA HIS A 391 -13.78 3.27 -5.47
C HIS A 391 -12.84 3.18 -6.68
N SER A 392 -11.69 2.50 -6.51
CA SER A 392 -10.75 2.30 -7.59
C SER A 392 -11.13 1.13 -8.46
N SER A 393 -11.34 1.38 -9.76
CA SER A 393 -11.14 0.40 -10.80
C SER A 393 -10.27 0.99 -11.93
N ASP A 394 -9.48 0.12 -12.53
CA ASP A 394 -8.15 0.34 -13.09
C ASP A 394 -8.00 1.09 -14.41
N SER A 395 -8.95 1.76 -15.00
CA SER A 395 -8.75 2.17 -16.38
C SER A 395 -9.15 3.59 -16.81
N MET A 396 -9.54 4.49 -15.91
CA MET A 396 -10.01 5.81 -16.36
C MET A 396 -9.32 6.99 -15.66
N THR A 397 -8.03 7.05 -15.80
CA THR A 397 -7.17 7.90 -14.95
C THR A 397 -7.05 9.35 -15.38
N GLU A 398 -7.36 9.72 -16.60
CA GLU A 398 -6.99 11.06 -17.12
C GLU A 398 -8.12 11.98 -17.56
N ARG A 399 -9.34 11.50 -17.69
CA ARG A 399 -10.44 12.30 -18.22
C ARG A 399 -11.24 13.12 -17.20
N TYR A 400 -11.02 12.93 -15.90
CA TYR A 400 -11.96 13.39 -14.87
C TYR A 400 -11.40 14.37 -13.83
N LEU A 401 -10.32 15.06 -14.16
CA LEU A 401 -9.83 16.18 -13.34
C LEU A 401 -10.76 17.41 -13.40
N HIS A 402 -11.83 17.33 -14.18
CA HIS A 402 -12.86 18.36 -14.31
C HIS A 402 -14.23 17.80 -13.94
N GLU A 403 -14.41 17.31 -12.71
CA GLU A 403 -15.75 17.28 -12.14
C GLU A 403 -16.22 18.73 -12.03
N THR A 404 -17.12 19.11 -12.93
CA THR A 404 -17.64 20.46 -12.89
C THR A 404 -18.54 20.62 -11.66
N ARG A 405 -18.56 21.83 -11.09
CA ARG A 405 -19.49 22.19 -10.01
C ARG A 405 -20.94 21.78 -10.32
N GLU A 406 -21.37 21.91 -11.58
CA GLU A 406 -22.69 21.46 -12.05
C GLU A 406 -22.95 19.96 -11.82
N HIS A 407 -21.95 19.12 -12.08
CA HIS A 407 -22.09 17.69 -11.91
C HIS A 407 -22.23 17.31 -10.43
N LEU A 408 -21.45 17.94 -9.55
CA LEU A 408 -21.55 17.77 -8.09
C LEU A 408 -22.92 18.21 -7.56
N LEU A 409 -23.47 19.32 -8.07
CA LEU A 409 -24.79 19.82 -7.68
C LEU A 409 -25.92 18.89 -8.14
N LYS A 410 -25.81 18.33 -9.36
CA LYS A 410 -26.76 17.33 -9.86
C LYS A 410 -26.73 16.06 -8.99
N GLN A 411 -25.55 15.57 -8.63
CA GLN A 411 -25.39 14.44 -7.73
C GLN A 411 -25.92 14.74 -6.33
N SER A 412 -25.75 15.97 -5.84
CA SER A 412 -26.30 16.42 -4.56
C SER A 412 -27.82 16.35 -4.56
N LYS A 413 -28.47 16.84 -5.61
CA LYS A 413 -29.93 16.82 -5.76
C LYS A 413 -30.46 15.37 -5.76
N ALA A 414 -29.91 14.51 -6.61
CA ALA A 414 -30.27 13.09 -6.66
C ALA A 414 -30.07 12.39 -5.30
N ARG A 415 -29.01 12.75 -4.58
CA ARG A 415 -28.77 12.23 -3.24
C ARG A 415 -29.80 12.74 -2.23
N SER A 416 -30.15 14.02 -2.25
CA SER A 416 -31.15 14.60 -1.33
C SER A 416 -32.54 14.00 -1.53
N GLU A 417 -32.89 13.67 -2.79
CA GLU A 417 -34.11 12.94 -3.12
C GLU A 417 -34.07 11.50 -2.60
N ALA A 418 -32.88 10.86 -2.70
CA ALA A 418 -32.69 9.47 -2.33
C ALA A 418 -32.48 9.27 -0.81
N ILE A 419 -31.82 10.21 -0.14
CA ILE A 419 -31.49 10.18 1.29
C ILE A 419 -31.90 11.55 1.88
N PRO A 420 -33.17 11.75 2.18
CA PRO A 420 -33.65 13.01 2.73
C PRO A 420 -32.98 13.32 4.08
N TYR A 421 -32.60 14.57 4.29
CA TYR A 421 -32.12 15.02 5.58
C TYR A 421 -33.26 15.03 6.59
N ALA A 422 -33.23 14.12 7.55
CA ALA A 422 -34.16 14.06 8.67
C ALA A 422 -33.71 15.03 9.78
N GLY A 423 -33.80 16.34 9.47
CA GLY A 423 -33.37 17.43 10.33
C GLY A 423 -34.00 17.49 11.71
#